data_7ad5c7315a138e4974ec2080b04d85c1
#
_entry.id   7ad5c7315a138e4974ec2080b04d85c1
#
_cell.length_a   1.000
_cell.length_b   1.000
_cell.length_c   1.000
_cell.angle_alpha   90.00
_cell.angle_beta   90.00
_cell.angle_gamma   90.00
#
_symmetry.space_group_name_H-M   'P 1'
#
loop_
_entity.id
_entity.type
_entity.pdbx_description
1 polymer ?
#
loop_
_entity_poly.entity_id
_entity_poly.type
_entity_poly.pdbx_seq_one_letter_code
_entity_poly.pdbx_strand_id
1 'polypeptide(L)'
;MVTRKKYLWQHPDGRWYVRLKSRYHRINAAPDTPEFDREYWDILTGRRADAKRSFSALIKLARESQWWRDKSPRYRADLEPVFQYLEEKIGRKQVSSLTATDIYRAMDANAHRVRFANYIPTALSRLFRIAVRKGWRTDNPAIGIEPLPMPKDKRRPHIPWTDAAVAKMRAEGQGLALLIFELGVGTAQRPGDLPGFTWGDYDGDTLYLRQNKTDKPLHLPCTEALQAALAQARAGLGAAPHPSRHILTLQSGARLTDRRMAAVFLEERKRLGLEAFDLHALRYRAVMELAWHGCNDDEIMSYSGHNTKAMVEKYAGEARQIMRARQAREKRR
;
A
#
# COMPACT_ATOMS: atom_id res chain seq x y z
N MET A 1 -16.90 -53.81 -4.11
CA MET A 1 -16.04 -54.56 -3.12
C MET A 1 -15.12 -53.52 -2.44
N VAL A 2 -15.37 -53.24 -1.15
CA VAL A 2 -14.45 -52.38 -0.38
C VAL A 2 -13.12 -53.13 -0.30
N THR A 3 -12.15 -52.79 -1.13
CA THR A 3 -10.77 -53.31 -1.04
C THR A 3 -10.28 -53.01 0.40
N ARG A 4 -9.67 -54.01 1.09
CA ARG A 4 -9.08 -53.88 2.43
C ARG A 4 -8.07 -52.74 2.47
N LYS A 5 -8.56 -51.51 2.72
CA LYS A 5 -7.71 -50.34 2.85
C LYS A 5 -7.08 -50.33 4.24
N LYS A 6 -5.77 -50.08 4.32
CA LYS A 6 -5.01 -50.06 5.57
C LYS A 6 -5.57 -48.96 6.50
N TYR A 7 -5.77 -49.29 7.79
CA TYR A 7 -6.35 -48.41 8.81
C TYR A 7 -7.84 -48.06 8.64
N LEU A 8 -8.54 -48.61 7.64
CA LEU A 8 -9.98 -48.41 7.47
C LEU A 8 -10.72 -49.34 8.44
N TRP A 9 -11.70 -48.75 9.16
CA TRP A 9 -12.50 -49.49 10.13
C TRP A 9 -13.96 -49.05 10.07
N GLN A 10 -14.87 -50.04 10.12
CA GLN A 10 -16.29 -49.76 10.16
C GLN A 10 -16.81 -49.93 11.56
N HIS A 11 -17.50 -48.92 12.09
CA HIS A 11 -18.20 -48.99 13.36
C HIS A 11 -19.45 -49.86 13.23
N PRO A 12 -19.92 -50.55 14.34
CA PRO A 12 -21.14 -51.36 14.31
C PRO A 12 -22.41 -50.58 13.88
N ASP A 13 -22.43 -49.27 13.98
CA ASP A 13 -23.53 -48.40 13.48
C ASP A 13 -23.46 -48.14 11.96
N GLY A 14 -22.54 -48.78 11.22
CA GLY A 14 -22.38 -48.66 9.80
C GLY A 14 -21.46 -47.50 9.34
N ARG A 15 -20.97 -46.65 10.22
CA ARG A 15 -20.10 -45.52 9.87
C ARG A 15 -18.67 -45.98 9.63
N TRP A 16 -17.98 -45.31 8.69
CA TRP A 16 -16.60 -45.61 8.33
C TRP A 16 -15.60 -44.61 8.91
N TYR A 17 -14.45 -45.13 9.37
CA TYR A 17 -13.37 -44.36 9.98
C TYR A 17 -12.01 -44.81 9.51
N VAL A 18 -11.05 -43.88 9.48
CA VAL A 18 -9.62 -44.17 9.35
C VAL A 18 -8.99 -44.06 10.73
N ARG A 19 -8.34 -45.10 11.21
CA ARG A 19 -7.64 -45.12 12.53
C ARG A 19 -6.19 -44.72 12.33
N LEU A 20 -5.80 -43.54 12.84
CA LEU A 20 -4.41 -43.05 12.83
C LEU A 20 -3.96 -42.76 14.26
N LYS A 21 -2.87 -43.35 14.70
CA LYS A 21 -2.29 -43.13 16.06
C LYS A 21 -3.37 -43.11 17.12
N SER A 22 -4.09 -43.91 17.51
CA SER A 22 -5.15 -43.92 18.54
C SER A 22 -6.34 -42.96 18.32
N ARG A 23 -6.43 -42.29 17.17
CA ARG A 23 -7.56 -41.42 16.83
C ARG A 23 -8.34 -41.98 15.63
N TYR A 24 -9.66 -41.82 15.71
CA TYR A 24 -10.59 -42.25 14.66
C TYR A 24 -11.07 -41.02 13.90
N HIS A 25 -10.85 -41.00 12.57
CA HIS A 25 -11.28 -39.95 11.67
C HIS A 25 -12.43 -40.47 10.82
N ARG A 26 -13.61 -39.88 10.95
CA ARG A 26 -14.81 -40.32 10.22
C ARG A 26 -14.70 -39.96 8.75
N ILE A 27 -15.12 -40.89 7.89
CA ILE A 27 -15.40 -40.65 6.45
C ILE A 27 -16.91 -40.40 6.35
N ASN A 28 -17.30 -39.29 5.67
CA ASN A 28 -18.71 -38.92 5.55
C ASN A 28 -19.30 -39.33 4.19
N ALA A 29 -18.46 -39.57 3.19
CA ALA A 29 -18.89 -40.03 1.88
C ALA A 29 -19.38 -41.48 1.93
N ALA A 30 -20.30 -41.82 1.04
CA ALA A 30 -20.82 -43.19 0.89
C ALA A 30 -19.69 -44.15 0.47
N PRO A 31 -19.63 -45.37 1.04
CA PRO A 31 -18.63 -46.37 0.64
C PRO A 31 -18.73 -46.68 -0.85
N ASP A 32 -17.61 -47.13 -1.44
CA ASP A 32 -17.46 -47.44 -2.85
C ASP A 32 -17.70 -46.29 -3.84
N THR A 33 -17.60 -45.02 -3.37
CA THR A 33 -17.64 -43.84 -4.21
C THR A 33 -16.25 -43.23 -4.36
N PRO A 34 -15.97 -42.48 -5.47
CA PRO A 34 -14.72 -41.74 -5.64
C PRO A 34 -14.50 -40.72 -4.51
N GLU A 35 -15.57 -40.18 -3.94
CA GLU A 35 -15.55 -39.26 -2.79
C GLU A 35 -15.05 -39.95 -1.50
N PHE A 36 -15.48 -41.21 -1.27
CA PHE A 36 -15.01 -42.03 -0.17
C PHE A 36 -13.51 -42.28 -0.26
N ASP A 37 -13.03 -42.61 -1.45
CA ASP A 37 -11.61 -42.85 -1.71
C ASP A 37 -10.80 -41.57 -1.50
N ARG A 38 -11.29 -40.44 -1.97
CA ARG A 38 -10.66 -39.13 -1.75
C ARG A 38 -10.57 -38.78 -0.28
N GLU A 39 -11.69 -38.91 0.48
CA GLU A 39 -11.69 -38.68 1.93
C GLU A 39 -10.75 -39.62 2.69
N TYR A 40 -10.72 -40.90 2.32
CA TYR A 40 -9.80 -41.86 2.91
C TYR A 40 -8.34 -41.46 2.72
N TRP A 41 -7.93 -41.12 1.49
CA TRP A 41 -6.57 -40.69 1.21
C TRP A 41 -6.23 -39.36 1.84
N ASP A 42 -7.16 -38.40 1.90
CA ASP A 42 -6.98 -37.11 2.55
C ASP A 42 -6.72 -37.29 4.06
N ILE A 43 -7.42 -38.20 4.72
CA ILE A 43 -7.18 -38.53 6.12
C ILE A 43 -5.82 -39.21 6.30
N LEU A 44 -5.51 -40.22 5.48
CA LEU A 44 -4.29 -41.02 5.60
C LEU A 44 -3.03 -40.19 5.34
N THR A 45 -3.09 -39.24 4.41
CA THR A 45 -1.99 -38.35 4.05
C THR A 45 -1.94 -37.09 4.91
N GLY A 46 -2.83 -36.97 5.91
CA GLY A 46 -2.93 -35.74 6.73
C GLY A 46 -3.49 -34.53 5.98
N ARG A 47 -4.07 -34.75 4.77
CA ARG A 47 -4.64 -33.67 3.96
C ARG A 47 -6.01 -33.19 4.45
N ARG A 48 -6.68 -33.96 5.33
CA ARG A 48 -7.94 -33.53 5.93
C ARG A 48 -7.65 -32.59 7.09
N ALA A 49 -7.55 -31.30 6.78
CA ALA A 49 -7.72 -30.28 7.78
C ALA A 49 -9.16 -30.34 8.31
N ASP A 50 -9.35 -30.20 9.61
CA ASP A 50 -10.67 -29.96 10.20
C ASP A 50 -11.22 -28.72 9.46
N ALA A 51 -12.23 -28.90 8.60
CA ALA A 51 -12.72 -27.85 7.69
C ALA A 51 -13.11 -26.55 8.44
N LYS A 52 -13.43 -26.69 9.73
CA LYS A 52 -13.84 -25.58 10.60
C LYS A 52 -12.70 -24.65 11.03
N ARG A 53 -11.43 -25.10 11.04
CA ARG A 53 -10.26 -24.32 11.51
C ARG A 53 -9.11 -24.32 10.50
N SER A 54 -9.42 -24.50 9.22
CA SER A 54 -8.44 -24.46 8.12
C SER A 54 -8.10 -23.03 7.72
N PHE A 55 -6.99 -22.86 6.99
CA PHE A 55 -6.66 -21.55 6.41
C PHE A 55 -7.69 -21.06 5.40
N SER A 56 -8.30 -21.94 4.59
CA SER A 56 -9.40 -21.55 3.70
C SER A 56 -10.59 -20.99 4.48
N ALA A 57 -10.99 -21.63 5.59
CA ALA A 57 -12.05 -21.13 6.45
C ALA A 57 -11.67 -19.78 7.10
N LEU A 58 -10.41 -19.61 7.52
CA LEU A 58 -9.92 -18.36 8.10
C LEU A 58 -9.89 -17.21 7.09
N ILE A 59 -9.43 -17.46 5.86
CA ILE A 59 -9.40 -16.48 4.78
C ILE A 59 -10.82 -16.04 4.42
N LYS A 60 -11.77 -16.99 4.33
CA LYS A 60 -13.19 -16.68 4.13
C LYS A 60 -13.72 -15.75 5.22
N LEU A 61 -13.50 -16.10 6.49
CA LEU A 61 -13.87 -15.25 7.64
C LEU A 61 -13.22 -13.85 7.57
N ALA A 62 -11.97 -13.77 7.10
CA ALA A 62 -11.29 -12.49 6.95
C ALA A 62 -11.98 -11.63 5.88
N ARG A 63 -12.32 -12.19 4.72
CA ARG A 63 -13.04 -11.49 3.63
C ARG A 63 -14.45 -11.04 4.05
N GLU A 64 -15.12 -11.78 4.93
CA GLU A 64 -16.45 -11.46 5.46
C GLU A 64 -16.39 -10.46 6.63
N SER A 65 -15.22 -10.19 7.19
CA SER A 65 -15.05 -9.36 8.38
C SER A 65 -15.24 -7.86 8.10
N GLN A 66 -15.65 -7.09 9.13
CA GLN A 66 -15.70 -5.64 9.07
C GLN A 66 -14.32 -5.06 8.76
N TRP A 67 -13.25 -5.65 9.34
CA TRP A 67 -11.88 -5.25 9.03
C TRP A 67 -11.59 -5.22 7.53
N TRP A 68 -12.05 -6.23 6.77
CA TRP A 68 -11.85 -6.28 5.32
C TRP A 68 -12.68 -5.24 4.57
N ARG A 69 -13.93 -5.05 4.98
CA ARG A 69 -14.83 -4.05 4.39
C ARG A 69 -14.30 -2.63 4.55
N ASP A 70 -13.68 -2.32 5.69
CA ASP A 70 -13.10 -1.01 6.01
C ASP A 70 -11.80 -0.71 5.24
N LYS A 71 -11.24 -1.70 4.53
CA LYS A 71 -10.02 -1.48 3.75
C LYS A 71 -10.31 -0.87 2.39
N SER A 72 -9.43 0.05 1.97
CA SER A 72 -9.52 0.64 0.64
C SER A 72 -9.48 -0.44 -0.45
N PRO A 73 -10.13 -0.21 -1.62
CA PRO A 73 -10.06 -1.14 -2.75
C PRO A 73 -8.62 -1.49 -3.14
N ARG A 74 -7.71 -0.53 -3.08
CA ARG A 74 -6.29 -0.74 -3.37
C ARG A 74 -5.63 -1.72 -2.40
N TYR A 75 -5.86 -1.55 -1.09
CA TYR A 75 -5.29 -2.45 -0.08
C TYR A 75 -5.82 -3.87 -0.24
N ARG A 76 -7.11 -4.03 -0.55
CA ARG A 76 -7.71 -5.34 -0.84
C ARG A 76 -7.09 -5.98 -2.08
N ALA A 77 -6.90 -5.21 -3.15
CA ALA A 77 -6.26 -5.67 -4.38
C ALA A 77 -4.78 -6.08 -4.17
N ASP A 78 -4.07 -5.42 -3.28
CA ASP A 78 -2.67 -5.78 -2.93
C ASP A 78 -2.60 -7.07 -2.09
N LEU A 79 -3.59 -7.36 -1.22
CA LEU A 79 -3.61 -8.56 -0.37
C LEU A 79 -4.23 -9.79 -1.02
N GLU A 80 -5.18 -9.61 -1.94
CA GLU A 80 -5.92 -10.72 -2.54
C GLU A 80 -5.03 -11.76 -3.23
N PRO A 81 -4.00 -11.40 -4.01
CA PRO A 81 -3.07 -12.38 -4.59
C PRO A 81 -2.32 -13.20 -3.53
N VAL A 82 -2.07 -12.61 -2.35
CA VAL A 82 -1.43 -13.34 -1.24
C VAL A 82 -2.42 -14.29 -0.59
N PHE A 83 -3.68 -13.90 -0.41
CA PHE A 83 -4.71 -14.78 0.10
C PHE A 83 -4.94 -15.97 -0.85
N GLN A 84 -4.98 -15.76 -2.16
CA GLN A 84 -5.06 -16.83 -3.16
C GLN A 84 -3.88 -17.79 -3.07
N TYR A 85 -2.65 -17.26 -2.98
CA TYR A 85 -1.45 -18.06 -2.78
C TYR A 85 -1.51 -18.91 -1.50
N LEU A 86 -1.92 -18.31 -0.38
CA LEU A 86 -2.06 -19.03 0.89
C LEU A 86 -3.16 -20.09 0.81
N GLU A 87 -4.27 -19.79 0.16
CA GLU A 87 -5.37 -20.73 -0.05
C GLU A 87 -4.93 -21.95 -0.88
N GLU A 88 -4.16 -21.73 -1.95
CA GLU A 88 -3.59 -22.77 -2.80
C GLU A 88 -2.57 -23.65 -2.04
N LYS A 89 -1.62 -23.03 -1.33
CA LYS A 89 -0.49 -23.74 -0.70
C LYS A 89 -0.82 -24.37 0.65
N ILE A 90 -1.64 -23.72 1.45
CA ILE A 90 -1.92 -24.12 2.83
C ILE A 90 -3.41 -24.11 3.20
N GLY A 91 -4.31 -23.84 2.26
CA GLY A 91 -5.73 -23.70 2.51
C GLY A 91 -6.35 -24.81 3.35
N ARG A 92 -5.90 -26.05 3.15
CA ARG A 92 -6.35 -27.23 3.90
C ARG A 92 -5.63 -27.46 5.23
N LYS A 93 -4.51 -26.74 5.51
CA LYS A 93 -3.79 -26.89 6.77
C LYS A 93 -4.57 -26.31 7.94
N GLN A 94 -4.37 -26.87 9.12
CA GLN A 94 -4.87 -26.31 10.39
C GLN A 94 -4.18 -24.98 10.68
N VAL A 95 -4.93 -23.98 11.05
CA VAL A 95 -4.40 -22.65 11.41
C VAL A 95 -3.38 -22.75 12.56
N SER A 96 -3.60 -23.68 13.51
CA SER A 96 -2.70 -23.90 14.63
C SER A 96 -1.34 -24.52 14.26
N SER A 97 -1.20 -25.15 13.09
CA SER A 97 0.01 -25.89 12.72
C SER A 97 1.10 -25.03 12.07
N LEU A 98 0.80 -23.82 11.60
CA LEU A 98 1.78 -22.99 10.93
C LEU A 98 2.74 -22.31 11.91
N THR A 99 4.02 -22.40 11.63
CA THR A 99 5.11 -21.85 12.44
C THR A 99 5.78 -20.64 11.77
N ALA A 100 6.58 -19.89 12.52
CA ALA A 100 7.42 -18.82 11.95
C ALA A 100 8.39 -19.36 10.87
N THR A 101 8.95 -20.56 11.10
CA THR A 101 9.81 -21.23 10.11
C THR A 101 9.10 -21.48 8.78
N ASP A 102 7.82 -21.86 8.81
CA ASP A 102 7.03 -22.07 7.60
C ASP A 102 6.79 -20.75 6.85
N ILE A 103 6.66 -19.64 7.59
CA ILE A 103 6.52 -18.30 7.00
C ILE A 103 7.81 -17.90 6.28
N TYR A 104 8.98 -18.06 6.92
CA TYR A 104 10.27 -17.80 6.27
C TYR A 104 10.46 -18.65 5.02
N ARG A 105 10.17 -19.96 5.08
CA ARG A 105 10.21 -20.84 3.89
C ARG A 105 9.32 -20.35 2.75
N ALA A 106 8.12 -19.85 3.07
CA ALA A 106 7.22 -19.29 2.06
C ALA A 106 7.77 -17.99 1.48
N MET A 107 8.41 -17.14 2.29
CA MET A 107 9.08 -15.92 1.82
C MET A 107 10.26 -16.27 0.91
N ASP A 108 11.13 -17.20 1.31
CA ASP A 108 12.29 -17.64 0.54
C ASP A 108 11.89 -18.22 -0.82
N ALA A 109 10.86 -19.06 -0.85
CA ALA A 109 10.31 -19.60 -2.09
C ALA A 109 9.78 -18.51 -3.06
N ASN A 110 9.49 -17.32 -2.56
CA ASN A 110 9.03 -16.16 -3.33
C ASN A 110 10.05 -15.01 -3.38
N ALA A 111 11.32 -15.25 -3.01
CA ALA A 111 12.35 -14.19 -2.93
C ALA A 111 12.60 -13.48 -4.27
N HIS A 112 12.32 -14.13 -5.40
CA HIS A 112 12.36 -13.50 -6.73
C HIS A 112 11.32 -12.36 -6.89
N ARG A 113 10.27 -12.34 -6.05
CA ARG A 113 9.21 -11.31 -5.96
C ARG A 113 9.20 -10.70 -4.56
N VAL A 114 10.27 -10.00 -4.18
CA VAL A 114 10.52 -9.51 -2.81
C VAL A 114 9.30 -8.80 -2.19
N ARG A 115 8.63 -7.92 -2.96
CA ARG A 115 7.43 -7.24 -2.47
C ARG A 115 6.32 -8.23 -2.09
N PHE A 116 6.05 -9.21 -2.94
CA PHE A 116 5.06 -10.25 -2.67
C PHE A 116 5.46 -11.11 -1.47
N ALA A 117 6.73 -11.53 -1.40
CA ALA A 117 7.26 -12.30 -0.28
C ALA A 117 7.05 -11.57 1.06
N ASN A 118 7.32 -10.26 1.10
CA ASN A 118 7.14 -9.43 2.29
C ASN A 118 5.65 -9.16 2.63
N TYR A 119 4.74 -9.34 1.69
CA TYR A 119 3.30 -9.30 1.97
C TYR A 119 2.77 -10.58 2.62
N ILE A 120 3.46 -11.73 2.50
CA ILE A 120 3.05 -13.00 3.12
C ILE A 120 2.93 -12.87 4.64
N PRO A 121 3.97 -12.45 5.41
CA PRO A 121 3.83 -12.28 6.86
C PRO A 121 2.83 -11.18 7.23
N THR A 122 2.69 -10.14 6.42
CA THR A 122 1.68 -9.09 6.64
C THR A 122 0.26 -9.67 6.57
N ALA A 123 -0.05 -10.45 5.54
CA ALA A 123 -1.33 -11.11 5.37
C ALA A 123 -1.59 -12.12 6.49
N LEU A 124 -0.61 -12.99 6.77
CA LEU A 124 -0.70 -14.00 7.85
C LEU A 124 -0.89 -13.37 9.23
N SER A 125 -0.19 -12.26 9.54
CA SER A 125 -0.37 -11.55 10.81
C SER A 125 -1.80 -11.07 10.99
N ARG A 126 -2.46 -10.61 9.93
CA ARG A 126 -3.89 -10.22 9.98
C ARG A 126 -4.81 -11.40 10.18
N LEU A 127 -4.56 -12.49 9.44
CA LEU A 127 -5.31 -13.75 9.60
C LEU A 127 -5.17 -14.32 11.02
N PHE A 128 -3.97 -14.38 11.55
CA PHE A 128 -3.74 -14.89 12.90
C PHE A 128 -4.38 -14.03 13.99
N ARG A 129 -4.47 -12.70 13.83
CA ARG A 129 -5.24 -11.86 14.75
C ARG A 129 -6.72 -12.24 14.79
N ILE A 130 -7.29 -12.64 13.66
CA ILE A 130 -8.67 -13.16 13.61
C ILE A 130 -8.74 -14.53 14.28
N ALA A 131 -7.78 -15.41 13.99
CA ALA A 131 -7.71 -16.75 14.57
C ALA A 131 -7.59 -16.73 16.11
N VAL A 132 -6.75 -15.84 16.64
CA VAL A 132 -6.60 -15.66 18.11
C VAL A 132 -7.92 -15.19 18.73
N ARG A 133 -8.59 -14.18 18.14
CA ARG A 133 -9.90 -13.71 18.63
C ARG A 133 -10.99 -14.79 18.57
N LYS A 134 -10.87 -15.75 17.65
CA LYS A 134 -11.80 -16.89 17.52
C LYS A 134 -11.40 -18.10 18.37
N GLY A 135 -10.31 -18.02 19.14
CA GLY A 135 -9.80 -19.15 19.92
C GLY A 135 -9.29 -20.31 19.06
N TRP A 136 -8.88 -20.06 17.82
CA TRP A 136 -8.28 -21.08 16.94
C TRP A 136 -6.78 -21.23 17.17
N ARG A 137 -6.15 -20.20 17.73
CA ARG A 137 -4.74 -20.13 18.15
C ARG A 137 -4.61 -19.26 19.41
N THR A 138 -3.50 -19.42 20.11
CA THR A 138 -3.15 -18.60 21.29
C THR A 138 -2.09 -17.53 20.95
N ASP A 139 -1.39 -17.68 19.82
CA ASP A 139 -0.24 -16.85 19.41
C ASP A 139 -0.37 -16.36 17.97
N ASN A 140 0.54 -15.48 17.57
CA ASN A 140 0.66 -15.00 16.19
C ASN A 140 2.11 -15.15 15.70
N PRO A 141 2.46 -16.25 15.02
CA PRO A 141 3.82 -16.52 14.57
C PRO A 141 4.32 -15.61 13.45
N ALA A 142 3.50 -14.73 12.93
CA ALA A 142 3.92 -13.73 11.95
C ALA A 142 4.38 -12.41 12.58
N ILE A 143 4.38 -12.30 13.92
CA ILE A 143 4.96 -11.16 14.62
C ILE A 143 6.47 -11.33 14.67
N GLY A 144 7.22 -10.27 14.40
CA GLY A 144 8.69 -10.28 14.45
C GLY A 144 9.35 -10.92 13.22
N ILE A 145 8.59 -11.29 12.19
CA ILE A 145 9.18 -11.76 10.92
C ILE A 145 9.86 -10.58 10.23
N GLU A 146 11.16 -10.73 9.97
CA GLU A 146 11.96 -9.74 9.27
C GLU A 146 11.66 -9.77 7.76
N PRO A 147 11.48 -8.60 7.13
CA PRO A 147 11.26 -8.54 5.69
C PRO A 147 12.55 -8.86 4.92
N LEU A 148 12.40 -9.51 3.77
CA LEU A 148 13.50 -9.66 2.81
C LEU A 148 13.96 -8.29 2.31
N PRO A 149 15.27 -8.02 2.28
CA PRO A 149 15.80 -6.75 1.80
C PRO A 149 15.54 -6.60 0.29
N MET A 150 15.17 -5.38 -0.12
CA MET A 150 15.07 -5.08 -1.55
C MET A 150 16.49 -5.11 -2.16
N PRO A 151 16.73 -5.83 -3.26
CA PRO A 151 18.01 -5.82 -3.97
C PRO A 151 18.44 -4.40 -4.34
N LYS A 152 19.75 -4.12 -4.23
CA LYS A 152 20.28 -2.76 -4.45
C LYS A 152 19.98 -2.23 -5.86
N ASP A 153 20.07 -3.07 -6.86
CA ASP A 153 19.74 -2.78 -8.27
C ASP A 153 18.27 -2.45 -8.53
N LYS A 154 17.38 -2.91 -7.65
CA LYS A 154 15.92 -2.65 -7.71
C LYS A 154 15.48 -1.49 -6.82
N ARG A 155 16.39 -0.93 -6.01
CA ARG A 155 16.08 0.25 -5.19
C ARG A 155 16.04 1.48 -6.09
N ARG A 156 14.91 2.15 -6.13
CA ARG A 156 14.73 3.43 -6.84
C ARG A 156 14.33 4.48 -5.80
N PRO A 157 15.29 5.12 -5.12
CA PRO A 157 14.98 6.22 -4.22
C PRO A 157 14.40 7.38 -5.03
N HIS A 158 13.48 8.12 -4.43
CA HIS A 158 13.03 9.37 -5.01
C HIS A 158 14.20 10.38 -4.97
N ILE A 159 14.59 10.89 -6.12
CA ILE A 159 15.63 11.91 -6.23
C ILE A 159 14.95 13.27 -6.06
N PRO A 160 15.33 14.09 -5.06
CA PRO A 160 14.77 15.42 -4.88
C PRO A 160 15.02 16.30 -6.11
N TRP A 161 14.03 17.11 -6.50
CA TRP A 161 14.16 18.06 -7.57
C TRP A 161 15.23 19.10 -7.24
N THR A 162 16.23 19.25 -8.11
CA THR A 162 17.27 20.26 -7.98
C THR A 162 16.74 21.65 -8.36
N ASP A 163 17.44 22.72 -7.95
CA ASP A 163 17.07 24.09 -8.32
C ASP A 163 17.04 24.27 -9.83
N ALA A 164 18.00 23.69 -10.56
CA ALA A 164 18.04 23.72 -12.01
C ALA A 164 16.84 23.00 -12.65
N ALA A 165 16.43 21.85 -12.11
CA ALA A 165 15.28 21.10 -12.61
C ALA A 165 13.97 21.85 -12.35
N VAL A 166 13.83 22.47 -11.18
CA VAL A 166 12.69 23.34 -10.85
C VAL A 166 12.62 24.56 -11.78
N ALA A 167 13.74 25.26 -11.95
CA ALA A 167 13.82 26.42 -12.85
C ALA A 167 13.47 26.03 -14.28
N LYS A 168 13.99 24.91 -14.79
CA LYS A 168 13.69 24.40 -16.13
C LYS A 168 12.20 24.06 -16.28
N MET A 169 11.60 23.36 -15.30
CA MET A 169 10.17 23.03 -15.35
C MET A 169 9.30 24.30 -15.33
N ARG A 170 9.67 25.32 -14.57
CA ARG A 170 8.94 26.60 -14.53
C ARG A 170 9.10 27.42 -15.81
N ALA A 171 10.28 27.39 -16.44
CA ALA A 171 10.55 28.15 -17.67
C ALA A 171 9.94 27.48 -18.91
N GLU A 172 9.99 26.16 -19.00
CA GLU A 172 9.70 25.42 -20.24
C GLU A 172 8.49 24.48 -20.11
N GLY A 173 8.04 24.17 -18.89
CA GLY A 173 6.89 23.30 -18.63
C GLY A 173 5.57 23.89 -19.15
N GLN A 174 4.66 23.04 -19.60
CA GLN A 174 3.46 23.48 -20.29
C GLN A 174 2.18 22.90 -19.70
N GLY A 175 1.11 23.69 -19.81
CA GLY A 175 -0.26 23.28 -19.63
C GLY A 175 -0.51 22.52 -18.32
N LEU A 176 -1.17 21.37 -18.43
CA LEU A 176 -1.57 20.55 -17.27
C LEU A 176 -0.36 20.00 -16.48
N ALA A 177 0.76 19.75 -17.15
CA ALA A 177 1.95 19.22 -16.48
C ALA A 177 2.60 20.26 -15.56
N LEU A 178 2.66 21.53 -15.99
CA LEU A 178 3.14 22.63 -15.15
C LEU A 178 2.22 22.86 -13.95
N LEU A 179 0.90 22.79 -14.14
CA LEU A 179 -0.07 22.90 -13.05
C LEU A 179 0.08 21.74 -12.03
N ILE A 180 0.30 20.51 -12.49
CA ILE A 180 0.59 19.35 -11.63
C ILE A 180 1.88 19.60 -10.84
N PHE A 181 2.90 20.13 -11.47
CA PHE A 181 4.16 20.47 -10.83
C PHE A 181 3.99 21.49 -9.73
N GLU A 182 3.36 22.65 -10.01
CA GLU A 182 3.16 23.71 -9.02
C GLU A 182 2.23 23.26 -7.88
N LEU A 183 1.17 22.49 -8.16
CA LEU A 183 0.38 21.86 -7.11
C LEU A 183 1.22 20.94 -6.22
N GLY A 184 2.11 20.15 -6.80
CA GLY A 184 2.96 19.23 -6.04
C GLY A 184 3.97 19.94 -5.14
N VAL A 185 4.68 20.94 -5.66
CA VAL A 185 5.67 21.73 -4.92
C VAL A 185 4.97 22.72 -3.99
N GLY A 186 3.99 23.47 -4.49
CA GLY A 186 3.33 24.54 -3.74
C GLY A 186 2.46 24.07 -2.58
N THR A 187 1.97 22.81 -2.60
CA THR A 187 1.15 22.27 -1.51
C THR A 187 1.88 21.26 -0.62
N ALA A 188 3.03 20.76 -1.02
CA ALA A 188 3.73 19.66 -0.35
C ALA A 188 2.87 18.38 -0.15
N GLN A 189 1.81 18.16 -0.95
CA GLN A 189 0.90 17.03 -0.77
C GLN A 189 1.37 15.77 -1.51
N ARG A 190 0.80 14.62 -1.14
CA ARG A 190 1.08 13.35 -1.83
C ARG A 190 0.48 13.38 -3.25
N PRO A 191 1.11 12.74 -4.24
CA PRO A 191 0.56 12.67 -5.59
C PRO A 191 -0.91 12.23 -5.66
N GLY A 192 -1.32 11.27 -4.82
CA GLY A 192 -2.70 10.80 -4.78
C GLY A 192 -3.71 11.81 -4.20
N ASP A 193 -3.25 12.88 -3.57
CA ASP A 193 -4.12 13.94 -3.05
C ASP A 193 -4.38 15.03 -4.12
N LEU A 194 -3.44 15.26 -5.05
CA LEU A 194 -3.51 16.36 -6.04
C LEU A 194 -4.75 16.33 -6.95
N PRO A 195 -5.19 15.18 -7.49
CA PRO A 195 -6.39 15.15 -8.32
C PRO A 195 -7.69 15.39 -7.54
N GLY A 196 -7.60 15.43 -6.20
CA GLY A 196 -8.74 15.67 -5.33
C GLY A 196 -9.19 17.12 -5.27
N PHE A 197 -8.28 18.07 -5.49
CA PHE A 197 -8.62 19.50 -5.41
C PHE A 197 -9.72 19.91 -6.39
N THR A 198 -10.68 20.67 -5.89
CA THR A 198 -11.72 21.32 -6.68
C THR A 198 -11.55 22.84 -6.67
N TRP A 199 -12.21 23.55 -7.57
CA TRP A 199 -12.18 25.01 -7.56
C TRP A 199 -12.88 25.62 -6.35
N GLY A 200 -13.78 24.87 -5.68
CA GLY A 200 -14.39 25.27 -4.42
C GLY A 200 -13.45 25.16 -3.22
N ASP A 201 -12.37 24.38 -3.35
CA ASP A 201 -11.34 24.27 -2.31
C ASP A 201 -10.33 25.43 -2.37
N TYR A 202 -10.40 26.32 -3.36
CA TYR A 202 -9.48 27.45 -3.55
C TYR A 202 -10.22 28.78 -3.39
N ASP A 203 -9.84 29.57 -2.37
CA ASP A 203 -10.47 30.88 -2.09
C ASP A 203 -9.78 32.06 -2.78
N GLY A 204 -8.70 31.83 -3.52
CA GLY A 204 -7.88 32.86 -4.19
C GLY A 204 -6.47 33.00 -3.59
N ASP A 205 -6.27 32.51 -2.38
CA ASP A 205 -4.99 32.52 -1.66
C ASP A 205 -4.64 31.13 -1.09
N THR A 206 -5.60 30.44 -0.51
CA THR A 206 -5.43 29.20 0.23
C THR A 206 -6.19 28.05 -0.44
N LEU A 207 -5.55 26.87 -0.51
CA LEU A 207 -6.19 25.60 -0.87
C LEU A 207 -6.55 24.82 0.39
N TYR A 208 -7.77 24.30 0.43
CA TYR A 208 -8.28 23.45 1.51
C TYR A 208 -8.24 21.99 1.06
N LEU A 209 -7.78 21.10 1.93
CA LEU A 209 -7.64 19.69 1.64
C LEU A 209 -7.98 18.82 2.84
N ARG A 210 -8.68 17.70 2.60
CA ARG A 210 -8.69 16.57 3.51
C ARG A 210 -7.87 15.44 2.89
N GLN A 211 -6.75 15.09 3.51
CA GLN A 211 -5.81 14.10 2.95
C GLN A 211 -6.45 12.71 2.84
N ASN A 212 -6.36 12.07 1.68
CA ASN A 212 -6.94 10.75 1.43
C ASN A 212 -6.42 9.63 2.35
N LYS A 213 -5.15 9.69 2.74
CA LYS A 213 -4.51 8.61 3.52
C LYS A 213 -4.71 8.75 5.03
N THR A 214 -4.79 9.98 5.52
CA THR A 214 -4.74 10.27 6.97
C THR A 214 -6.01 10.93 7.48
N ASP A 215 -6.89 11.30 6.57
CA ASP A 215 -8.12 12.06 6.83
C ASP A 215 -7.90 13.41 7.55
N LYS A 216 -6.64 13.93 7.49
CA LYS A 216 -6.25 15.19 8.15
C LYS A 216 -6.72 16.38 7.31
N PRO A 217 -7.50 17.32 7.88
CA PRO A 217 -7.82 18.58 7.21
C PRO A 217 -6.59 19.50 7.24
N LEU A 218 -6.32 20.18 6.14
CA LEU A 218 -5.22 21.12 5.98
C LEU A 218 -5.71 22.38 5.28
N HIS A 219 -5.16 23.51 5.72
CA HIS A 219 -5.26 24.82 5.08
C HIS A 219 -3.87 25.14 4.53
N LEU A 220 -3.76 25.31 3.23
CA LEU A 220 -2.51 25.38 2.51
C LEU A 220 -2.39 26.76 1.82
N PRO A 221 -1.82 27.77 2.48
CA PRO A 221 -1.51 29.04 1.82
C PRO A 221 -0.66 28.76 0.58
N CYS A 222 -1.12 29.25 -0.58
CA CYS A 222 -0.48 28.96 -1.86
C CYS A 222 0.76 29.84 -2.05
N THR A 223 1.85 29.25 -2.58
CA THR A 223 2.99 30.02 -3.04
C THR A 223 2.58 30.91 -4.24
N GLU A 224 3.30 32.02 -4.48
CA GLU A 224 3.04 32.90 -5.63
C GLU A 224 3.05 32.13 -6.98
N ALA A 225 3.99 31.20 -7.14
CA ALA A 225 4.07 30.38 -8.35
C ALA A 225 2.83 29.48 -8.52
N LEU A 226 2.31 28.91 -7.41
CA LEU A 226 1.08 28.12 -7.45
C LEU A 226 -0.15 28.99 -7.74
N GLN A 227 -0.25 30.16 -7.12
CA GLN A 227 -1.33 31.14 -7.40
C GLN A 227 -1.35 31.54 -8.87
N ALA A 228 -0.18 31.83 -9.46
CA ALA A 228 -0.05 32.17 -10.87
C ALA A 228 -0.48 31.01 -11.78
N ALA A 229 -0.07 29.78 -11.48
CA ALA A 229 -0.48 28.59 -12.23
C ALA A 229 -2.00 28.31 -12.13
N LEU A 230 -2.60 28.51 -10.96
CA LEU A 230 -4.03 28.38 -10.75
C LEU A 230 -4.81 29.48 -11.50
N ALA A 231 -4.32 30.73 -11.47
CA ALA A 231 -4.92 31.82 -12.21
C ALA A 231 -4.90 31.58 -13.71
N GLN A 232 -3.75 31.11 -14.25
CA GLN A 232 -3.61 30.75 -15.66
C GLN A 232 -4.57 29.59 -16.04
N ALA A 233 -4.62 28.54 -15.22
CA ALA A 233 -5.54 27.42 -15.46
C ALA A 233 -7.00 27.86 -15.44
N ARG A 234 -7.39 28.76 -14.51
CA ARG A 234 -8.75 29.31 -14.42
C ARG A 234 -9.11 30.16 -15.63
N ALA A 235 -8.19 31.03 -16.07
CA ALA A 235 -8.38 31.84 -17.28
C ALA A 235 -8.59 31.01 -18.55
N GLY A 236 -7.88 29.88 -18.65
CA GLY A 236 -8.05 28.94 -19.77
C GLY A 236 -9.41 28.24 -19.86
N LEU A 237 -10.27 28.37 -18.84
CA LEU A 237 -11.60 27.76 -18.84
C LEU A 237 -12.65 28.63 -19.54
N GLY A 238 -12.34 29.89 -19.86
CA GLY A 238 -13.23 30.84 -20.54
C GLY A 238 -14.42 31.33 -19.70
N ALA A 239 -14.76 30.67 -18.60
CA ALA A 239 -15.81 31.07 -17.66
C ALA A 239 -15.42 30.64 -16.24
N ALA A 240 -16.06 31.25 -15.24
CA ALA A 240 -15.85 30.87 -13.83
C ALA A 240 -16.23 29.38 -13.63
N PRO A 241 -15.30 28.54 -13.14
CA PRO A 241 -15.59 27.13 -12.95
C PRO A 241 -16.60 26.91 -11.83
N HIS A 242 -17.44 25.91 -11.99
CA HIS A 242 -18.30 25.45 -10.89
C HIS A 242 -17.46 24.99 -9.71
N PRO A 243 -17.80 25.31 -8.44
CA PRO A 243 -17.00 24.95 -7.27
C PRO A 243 -16.65 23.46 -7.18
N SER A 244 -17.55 22.55 -7.57
CA SER A 244 -17.29 21.10 -7.56
C SER A 244 -16.42 20.59 -8.72
N ARG A 245 -16.06 21.44 -9.69
CA ARG A 245 -15.16 21.06 -10.77
C ARG A 245 -13.76 20.86 -10.23
N HIS A 246 -13.15 19.72 -10.56
CA HIS A 246 -11.75 19.47 -10.18
C HIS A 246 -10.81 20.44 -10.90
N ILE A 247 -9.72 20.84 -10.21
CA ILE A 247 -8.67 21.69 -10.80
C ILE A 247 -7.92 20.91 -11.88
N LEU A 248 -7.55 19.65 -11.60
CA LEU A 248 -6.89 18.76 -12.56
C LEU A 248 -7.93 17.98 -13.36
N THR A 249 -8.26 18.49 -14.56
CA THR A 249 -9.21 17.85 -15.49
C THR A 249 -8.57 17.63 -16.85
N LEU A 250 -9.11 16.63 -17.58
CA LEU A 250 -8.86 16.48 -19.01
C LEU A 250 -9.62 17.58 -19.80
N GLN A 251 -9.29 17.73 -21.09
CA GLN A 251 -10.05 18.64 -21.97
C GLN A 251 -11.55 18.35 -22.00
N SER A 252 -11.95 17.08 -21.80
CA SER A 252 -13.35 16.67 -21.68
C SER A 252 -14.05 17.16 -20.38
N GLY A 253 -13.33 17.79 -19.46
CA GLY A 253 -13.82 18.18 -18.14
C GLY A 253 -13.79 17.04 -17.10
N ALA A 254 -13.47 15.81 -17.49
CA ALA A 254 -13.38 14.69 -16.58
C ALA A 254 -12.18 14.84 -15.60
N ARG A 255 -12.37 14.46 -14.33
CA ARG A 255 -11.33 14.45 -13.31
C ARG A 255 -10.14 13.61 -13.79
N LEU A 256 -8.92 14.10 -13.53
CA LEU A 256 -7.70 13.37 -13.80
C LEU A 256 -7.54 12.22 -12.80
N THR A 257 -7.35 11.01 -13.31
CA THR A 257 -7.00 9.87 -12.45
C THR A 257 -5.51 9.90 -12.09
N ASP A 258 -5.11 9.28 -10.96
CA ASP A 258 -3.69 9.19 -10.55
C ASP A 258 -2.81 8.65 -11.68
N ARG A 259 -3.29 7.62 -12.39
CA ARG A 259 -2.55 7.01 -13.50
C ARG A 259 -2.36 7.97 -14.67
N ARG A 260 -3.41 8.69 -15.03
CA ARG A 260 -3.34 9.64 -16.15
C ARG A 260 -2.50 10.87 -15.80
N MET A 261 -2.63 11.37 -14.55
CA MET A 261 -1.77 12.43 -14.04
C MET A 261 -0.30 12.05 -14.11
N ALA A 262 0.05 10.85 -13.64
CA ALA A 262 1.42 10.36 -13.70
C ALA A 262 1.94 10.22 -15.15
N ALA A 263 1.07 9.82 -16.10
CA ALA A 263 1.43 9.71 -17.51
C ALA A 263 1.68 11.10 -18.13
N VAL A 264 0.75 12.06 -17.96
CA VAL A 264 0.90 13.44 -18.44
C VAL A 264 2.20 14.07 -17.91
N PHE A 265 2.44 13.92 -16.62
CA PHE A 265 3.64 14.46 -15.98
C PHE A 265 4.92 13.79 -16.47
N LEU A 266 4.89 12.47 -16.75
CA LEU A 266 6.03 11.74 -17.29
C LEU A 266 6.35 12.17 -18.73
N GLU A 267 5.35 12.37 -19.58
CA GLU A 267 5.53 12.84 -20.95
C GLU A 267 6.25 14.19 -20.97
N GLU A 268 5.84 15.13 -20.13
CA GLU A 268 6.49 16.43 -20.04
C GLU A 268 7.92 16.36 -19.49
N ARG A 269 8.14 15.55 -18.45
CA ARG A 269 9.50 15.32 -17.93
C ARG A 269 10.44 14.72 -18.99
N LYS A 270 9.94 13.81 -19.83
CA LYS A 270 10.71 13.27 -20.96
C LYS A 270 11.05 14.35 -21.96
N ARG A 271 10.09 15.20 -22.34
CA ARG A 271 10.31 16.32 -23.25
C ARG A 271 11.41 17.27 -22.75
N LEU A 272 11.49 17.44 -21.43
CA LEU A 272 12.44 18.34 -20.79
C LEU A 272 13.75 17.65 -20.34
N GLY A 273 13.91 16.33 -20.50
CA GLY A 273 15.07 15.60 -19.99
C GLY A 273 15.13 15.55 -18.46
N LEU A 274 13.96 15.49 -17.81
CA LEU A 274 13.80 15.50 -16.34
C LEU A 274 13.28 14.17 -15.79
N GLU A 275 13.46 13.05 -16.49
CA GLU A 275 12.90 11.73 -16.11
C GLU A 275 13.40 11.22 -14.77
N ALA A 276 14.60 11.65 -14.36
CA ALA A 276 15.18 11.25 -13.07
C ALA A 276 14.33 11.71 -11.88
N PHE A 277 13.56 12.79 -12.02
CA PHE A 277 12.78 13.40 -10.96
C PHE A 277 11.31 12.94 -11.04
N ASP A 278 10.82 12.22 -10.09
CA ASP A 278 9.45 11.71 -10.12
C ASP A 278 8.43 12.63 -9.43
N LEU A 279 7.16 12.28 -9.59
CA LEU A 279 6.04 13.04 -9.05
C LEU A 279 6.03 13.07 -7.50
N HIS A 280 6.48 11.98 -6.85
CA HIS A 280 6.54 11.94 -5.39
C HIS A 280 7.67 12.81 -4.82
N ALA A 281 8.73 12.98 -5.60
CA ALA A 281 9.86 13.84 -5.25
C ALA A 281 9.50 15.35 -5.20
N LEU A 282 8.38 15.78 -5.78
CA LEU A 282 7.86 17.13 -5.60
C LEU A 282 7.55 17.45 -4.13
N ARG A 283 6.97 16.48 -3.42
CA ARG A 283 6.73 16.61 -1.97
C ARG A 283 8.04 16.67 -1.16
N TYR A 284 9.09 15.93 -1.58
CA TYR A 284 10.42 16.06 -0.99
C TYR A 284 10.95 17.49 -1.20
N ARG A 285 10.87 17.97 -2.44
CA ARG A 285 11.31 19.32 -2.79
C ARG A 285 10.59 20.39 -1.96
N ALA A 286 9.28 20.33 -1.85
CA ALA A 286 8.49 21.27 -1.06
C ALA A 286 8.92 21.30 0.41
N VAL A 287 9.13 20.13 1.03
CA VAL A 287 9.59 20.03 2.42
C VAL A 287 11.03 20.58 2.57
N MET A 288 11.90 20.32 1.59
CA MET A 288 13.24 20.91 1.57
C MET A 288 13.20 22.43 1.45
N GLU A 289 12.34 23.01 0.62
CA GLU A 289 12.15 24.45 0.49
C GLU A 289 11.71 25.07 1.80
N LEU A 290 10.71 24.49 2.48
CA LEU A 290 10.30 24.94 3.81
C LEU A 290 11.47 24.92 4.80
N ALA A 291 12.28 23.85 4.79
CA ALA A 291 13.44 23.73 5.66
C ALA A 291 14.53 24.76 5.31
N TRP A 292 14.79 25.06 4.05
CA TRP A 292 15.73 26.11 3.61
C TRP A 292 15.29 27.52 4.03
N HIS A 293 13.99 27.77 4.11
CA HIS A 293 13.43 29.01 4.62
C HIS A 293 13.36 29.06 6.17
N GLY A 294 13.93 28.06 6.85
CA GLY A 294 14.06 28.04 8.29
C GLY A 294 12.85 27.50 9.06
N CYS A 295 11.86 26.97 8.38
CA CYS A 295 10.69 26.39 9.04
C CYS A 295 11.09 25.25 9.99
N ASN A 296 10.51 25.25 11.19
CA ASN A 296 10.67 24.19 12.17
C ASN A 296 9.82 22.95 11.82
N ASP A 297 9.96 21.87 12.59
CA ASP A 297 9.24 20.62 12.33
C ASP A 297 7.72 20.77 12.40
N ASP A 298 7.23 21.56 13.34
CA ASP A 298 5.79 21.72 13.56
C ASP A 298 5.16 22.55 12.44
N GLU A 299 5.86 23.56 11.93
CA GLU A 299 5.46 24.33 10.74
C GLU A 299 5.44 23.43 9.48
N ILE A 300 6.49 22.64 9.26
CA ILE A 300 6.55 21.70 8.14
C ILE A 300 5.45 20.64 8.26
N MET A 301 5.20 20.10 9.47
CA MET A 301 4.14 19.13 9.71
C MET A 301 2.74 19.73 9.51
N SER A 302 2.56 20.98 9.88
CA SER A 302 1.28 21.70 9.69
C SER A 302 0.98 21.90 8.21
N TYR A 303 1.98 22.27 7.41
CA TYR A 303 1.83 22.48 5.98
C TYR A 303 1.72 21.17 5.19
N SER A 304 2.65 20.24 5.41
CA SER A 304 2.73 19.00 4.64
C SER A 304 1.78 17.89 5.10
N GLY A 305 1.29 17.97 6.34
CA GLY A 305 0.47 16.92 6.96
C GLY A 305 1.26 15.66 7.34
N HIS A 306 2.56 15.77 7.61
CA HIS A 306 3.33 14.68 8.20
C HIS A 306 2.89 14.41 9.65
N ASN A 307 2.87 13.13 10.05
CA ASN A 307 2.41 12.74 11.39
C ASN A 307 3.54 12.63 12.42
N THR A 308 4.80 12.60 11.98
CA THR A 308 5.95 12.42 12.87
C THR A 308 7.14 13.27 12.43
N LYS A 309 7.92 13.75 13.39
CA LYS A 309 9.18 14.48 13.13
C LYS A 309 10.20 13.63 12.36
N ALA A 310 10.24 12.32 12.60
CA ALA A 310 11.10 11.39 11.84
C ALA A 310 10.76 11.39 10.33
N MET A 311 9.50 11.60 9.96
CA MET A 311 9.13 11.75 8.55
C MET A 311 9.60 13.08 7.98
N VAL A 312 9.56 14.16 8.76
CA VAL A 312 10.10 15.46 8.34
C VAL A 312 11.61 15.37 8.17
N GLU A 313 12.32 14.82 9.15
CA GLU A 313 13.77 14.66 9.12
C GLU A 313 14.26 13.88 7.90
N LYS A 314 13.54 12.83 7.50
CA LYS A 314 13.85 12.09 6.28
C LYS A 314 13.89 12.97 5.01
N TYR A 315 13.12 14.04 4.97
CA TYR A 315 12.98 14.94 3.81
C TYR A 315 13.78 16.24 3.98
N ALA A 316 13.81 16.77 5.19
CA ALA A 316 14.42 18.06 5.52
C ALA A 316 15.85 17.95 6.07
N GLY A 317 16.27 16.76 6.54
CA GLY A 317 17.53 16.58 7.25
C GLY A 317 18.75 17.02 6.46
N GLU A 318 18.86 16.59 5.19
CA GLU A 318 19.96 17.00 4.31
C GLU A 318 19.94 18.51 4.04
N ALA A 319 18.76 19.07 3.75
CA ALA A 319 18.59 20.50 3.52
C ALA A 319 19.05 21.33 4.72
N ARG A 320 18.65 20.93 5.92
CA ARG A 320 19.05 21.55 7.19
C ARG A 320 20.54 21.39 7.48
N GLN A 321 21.11 20.23 7.18
CA GLN A 321 22.54 20.00 7.34
C GLN A 321 23.34 20.96 6.47
N ILE A 322 23.00 21.09 5.18
CA ILE A 322 23.66 22.01 4.23
C ILE A 322 23.53 23.47 4.73
N MET A 323 22.32 23.88 5.12
CA MET A 323 22.07 25.23 5.63
C MET A 323 22.91 25.53 6.87
N ARG A 324 22.92 24.62 7.86
CA ARG A 324 23.71 24.77 9.10
C ARG A 324 25.21 24.80 8.83
N ALA A 325 25.70 23.98 7.90
CA ALA A 325 27.10 23.99 7.50
C ALA A 325 27.50 25.34 6.86
N ARG A 326 26.64 25.93 6.03
CA ARG A 326 26.87 27.28 5.45
C ARG A 326 26.91 28.35 6.53
N GLN A 327 25.95 28.36 7.44
CA GLN A 327 25.90 29.27 8.58
C GLN A 327 27.14 29.15 9.50
N ALA A 328 27.58 27.89 9.75
CA ALA A 328 28.79 27.67 10.54
C ALA A 328 30.04 28.20 9.85
N ARG A 329 30.14 28.08 8.52
CA ARG A 329 31.23 28.68 7.74
C ARG A 329 31.23 30.20 7.84
N GLU A 330 30.07 30.83 7.75
CA GLU A 330 29.94 32.30 7.86
C GLU A 330 30.37 32.83 9.24
N LYS A 331 30.05 32.11 10.31
CA LYS A 331 30.48 32.42 11.67
C LYS A 331 32.01 32.28 11.92
N ARG A 332 32.71 31.58 11.02
CA ARG A 332 34.18 31.36 11.09
C ARG A 332 34.97 32.42 10.31
N ARG A 333 34.31 33.29 9.58
CA ARG A 333 34.90 34.44 8.89
C ARG A 333 34.95 35.65 9.85
#